data_4c8732ecdb1ac5e3d8a65b5f39bc3dcf
#
_entry.id   4c8732ecdb1ac5e3d8a65b5f39bc3dcf
#
_cell.length_a   1.000
_cell.length_b   1.000
_cell.length_c   1.000
_cell.angle_alpha   90.00
_cell.angle_beta   90.00
_cell.angle_gamma   90.00
#
_symmetry.space_group_name_H-M   'P 1'
#
loop_
_entity.id
_entity.type
_entity.pdbx_description
1 polymer ?
#
loop_
_entity_poly.entity_id
_entity_poly.type
_entity_poly.pdbx_seq_one_letter_code
_entity_poly.pdbx_strand_id
1 'polypeptide(L)'
;TYGLVDRHCPHRRADLSYGYVEECGLRCNYHGWLFDQDGTCIHQPYEDTIDPEGKLRSQVKIKAYQVQAMAGLLWAYMGPLPAPLLPNYEPFLWENGFAQIVFADIDCNWFQCQENSIDPVHFEWMHDNWSIRLGGKTGPYTPKHLKVDFKEFEYGYSYHRVKEDTDENNPLWTVGRNCLWPNMLFTGEHFEYRVPIDDETTLSVGWFFNRVPKEKEPFEQKSIPSWVSPVKDEETGRWITSHVMNQDFVAWVGQGEQADRTQEHLGRSDKGVAMIRKQFFDDMEAIERGEDPMATIRDEKLNECIELPIIGKEVFVNGMTTEEIVNGDGQLSNVMKRFAFQVGQPDHIKQAFEDATGIKQED
;
A
#
# COMPACT_ATOMS: atom_id res chain seq x y z
N THR A 1 0.83 5.18 23.23
CA THR A 1 -0.27 5.77 22.43
C THR A 1 0.33 6.60 21.30
N TYR A 2 -0.26 6.55 20.13
CA TYR A 2 0.09 7.40 18.99
C TYR A 2 -0.94 8.51 18.85
N GLY A 3 -0.53 9.69 18.40
CA GLY A 3 -1.39 10.83 18.10
C GLY A 3 -0.89 11.58 16.88
N LEU A 4 -1.79 12.15 16.13
CA LEU A 4 -1.50 13.05 15.01
C LEU A 4 -2.33 14.33 15.19
N VAL A 5 -1.67 15.46 15.22
CA VAL A 5 -2.28 16.77 15.35
C VAL A 5 -1.84 17.69 14.23
N ASP A 6 -2.60 18.75 13.97
CA ASP A 6 -2.21 19.77 13.01
C ASP A 6 -0.82 20.35 13.35
N ARG A 7 -0.11 20.77 12.32
CA ARG A 7 1.27 21.25 12.41
C ARG A 7 1.44 22.48 13.28
N HIS A 8 0.44 23.39 13.29
CA HIS A 8 0.61 24.70 13.87
C HIS A 8 -0.15 24.86 15.18
N CYS A 9 0.59 25.17 16.25
CA CYS A 9 0.04 25.49 17.57
C CYS A 9 -1.05 26.57 17.47
N PRO A 10 -2.27 26.36 18.00
CA PRO A 10 -3.37 27.31 17.92
C PRO A 10 -3.11 28.62 18.68
N HIS A 11 -2.12 28.66 19.58
CA HIS A 11 -1.79 29.89 20.31
C HIS A 11 -1.29 30.99 19.35
N ARG A 12 -0.14 30.78 18.69
CA ARG A 12 0.50 31.77 17.80
C ARG A 12 1.17 31.11 16.58
N ARG A 13 0.64 30.00 16.12
CA ARG A 13 1.02 29.31 14.88
C ARG A 13 2.48 28.82 14.84
N ALA A 14 3.12 28.60 16.00
CA ALA A 14 4.42 27.94 16.05
C ALA A 14 4.32 26.52 15.50
N ASP A 15 5.36 26.07 14.80
CA ASP A 15 5.44 24.74 14.23
C ASP A 15 5.69 23.71 15.33
N LEU A 16 4.75 22.77 15.49
CA LEU A 16 4.82 21.74 16.53
C LEU A 16 5.79 20.59 16.20
N SER A 17 6.32 20.52 14.98
CA SER A 17 7.39 19.56 14.66
C SER A 17 8.68 19.81 15.46
N TYR A 18 8.86 21.01 16.00
CA TYR A 18 9.93 21.38 16.94
C TYR A 18 9.52 21.26 18.40
N GLY A 19 8.35 20.72 18.68
CA GLY A 19 7.81 20.56 20.03
C GLY A 19 8.49 19.42 20.79
N TYR A 20 8.11 19.30 22.07
CA TYR A 20 8.58 18.25 22.94
C TYR A 20 7.53 17.16 23.08
N VAL A 21 7.87 15.93 22.75
CA VAL A 21 7.02 14.76 23.04
C VAL A 21 7.14 14.42 24.51
N GLU A 22 6.02 14.48 25.22
CA GLU A 22 5.91 14.12 26.63
C GLU A 22 4.97 12.89 26.79
N GLU A 23 4.93 12.33 27.98
CA GLU A 23 4.12 11.13 28.27
C GLU A 23 2.64 11.32 27.94
N CYS A 24 2.11 12.53 28.16
CA CYS A 24 0.68 12.87 27.97
C CYS A 24 0.40 13.72 26.73
N GLY A 25 1.37 13.96 25.84
CA GLY A 25 1.11 14.73 24.64
C GLY A 25 2.31 15.43 24.01
N LEU A 26 2.02 16.42 23.18
CA LEU A 26 2.99 17.23 22.44
C LEU A 26 2.98 18.67 22.98
N ARG A 27 4.14 19.10 23.53
CA ARG A 27 4.33 20.45 24.07
C ARG A 27 4.93 21.38 23.02
N CYS A 28 4.26 22.49 22.80
CA CYS A 28 4.79 23.57 21.97
C CYS A 28 6.05 24.16 22.59
N ASN A 29 7.14 24.23 21.82
CA ASN A 29 8.43 24.78 22.28
C ASN A 29 8.43 26.30 22.48
N TYR A 30 7.39 27.02 22.00
CA TYR A 30 7.36 28.48 22.04
C TYR A 30 6.82 29.02 23.38
N HIS A 31 5.65 28.54 23.85
CA HIS A 31 5.05 28.99 25.10
C HIS A 31 4.62 27.84 26.02
N GLY A 32 5.01 26.59 25.69
CA GLY A 32 4.79 25.43 26.55
C GLY A 32 3.35 24.89 26.57
N TRP A 33 2.46 25.35 25.67
CA TRP A 33 1.12 24.77 25.63
C TRP A 33 1.20 23.29 25.23
N LEU A 34 0.52 22.43 25.98
CA LEU A 34 0.57 20.98 25.82
C LEU A 34 -0.76 20.47 25.30
N PHE A 35 -0.70 19.64 24.27
CA PHE A 35 -1.86 19.04 23.62
C PHE A 35 -1.79 17.53 23.72
N ASP A 36 -2.88 16.87 24.10
CA ASP A 36 -3.00 15.41 24.09
C ASP A 36 -3.23 14.87 22.67
N GLN A 37 -3.33 13.53 22.54
CA GLN A 37 -3.54 12.84 21.28
C GLN A 37 -4.90 13.17 20.61
N ASP A 38 -5.85 13.69 21.37
CA ASP A 38 -7.18 14.09 20.88
C ASP A 38 -7.25 15.59 20.56
N GLY A 39 -6.09 16.26 20.65
CA GLY A 39 -5.93 17.68 20.37
C GLY A 39 -6.45 18.62 21.46
N THR A 40 -6.78 18.09 22.64
CA THR A 40 -7.20 18.92 23.77
C THR A 40 -5.98 19.60 24.39
N CYS A 41 -6.09 20.91 24.64
CA CYS A 41 -5.06 21.62 25.39
C CYS A 41 -5.17 21.24 26.87
N ILE A 42 -4.15 20.56 27.42
CA ILE A 42 -4.16 20.02 28.79
C ILE A 42 -3.29 20.82 29.75
N HIS A 43 -2.43 21.73 29.24
CA HIS A 43 -1.60 22.59 30.09
C HIS A 43 -1.19 23.87 29.36
N GLN A 44 -1.29 25.00 30.04
CA GLN A 44 -0.87 26.33 29.59
C GLN A 44 -0.02 26.99 30.70
N PRO A 45 1.32 26.87 30.70
CA PRO A 45 2.17 27.16 31.87
C PRO A 45 1.94 28.50 32.53
N TYR A 46 1.78 29.57 31.76
CA TYR A 46 1.53 30.91 32.30
C TYR A 46 0.06 31.13 32.63
N GLU A 47 -0.84 30.75 31.71
CA GLU A 47 -2.28 30.97 31.87
C GLU A 47 -2.84 30.21 33.09
N ASP A 48 -2.40 28.98 33.29
CA ASP A 48 -2.81 28.14 34.41
C ASP A 48 -2.34 28.69 35.77
N THR A 49 -1.34 29.58 35.79
CA THR A 49 -0.93 30.30 36.99
C THR A 49 -1.93 31.40 37.38
N ILE A 50 -2.55 32.02 36.38
CA ILE A 50 -3.52 33.12 36.58
C ILE A 50 -4.94 32.58 36.71
N ASP A 51 -5.29 31.59 35.92
CA ASP A 51 -6.59 30.89 35.92
C ASP A 51 -6.39 29.39 36.12
N PRO A 52 -6.20 28.92 37.37
CA PRO A 52 -6.01 27.49 37.66
C PRO A 52 -7.20 26.61 37.24
N GLU A 53 -8.40 27.19 37.13
CA GLU A 53 -9.60 26.49 36.62
C GLU A 53 -9.49 26.19 35.12
N GLY A 54 -8.61 26.88 34.39
CA GLY A 54 -8.31 26.62 33.00
C GLY A 54 -9.45 26.98 32.04
N LYS A 55 -10.13 28.08 32.25
CA LYS A 55 -11.23 28.56 31.36
C LYS A 55 -10.78 28.76 29.94
N LEU A 56 -9.59 29.39 29.74
CA LEU A 56 -9.00 29.53 28.42
C LEU A 56 -8.60 28.18 27.86
N ARG A 57 -7.91 27.37 28.64
CA ARG A 57 -7.42 26.05 28.24
C ARG A 57 -8.55 25.17 27.73
N SER A 58 -9.72 25.15 28.42
CA SER A 58 -10.86 24.33 28.03
C SER A 58 -11.50 24.71 26.70
N GLN A 59 -11.21 25.89 26.19
CA GLN A 59 -11.71 26.40 24.90
C GLN A 59 -10.72 26.20 23.75
N VAL A 60 -9.50 25.76 24.06
CA VAL A 60 -8.44 25.58 23.07
C VAL A 60 -8.32 24.12 22.66
N LYS A 61 -8.49 23.90 21.38
CA LYS A 61 -8.21 22.59 20.75
C LYS A 61 -7.35 22.80 19.50
N ILE A 62 -6.49 21.84 19.23
CA ILE A 62 -5.85 21.65 17.94
C ILE A 62 -6.58 20.54 17.19
N LYS A 63 -6.66 20.63 15.88
CA LYS A 63 -7.24 19.52 15.10
C LYS A 63 -6.37 18.27 15.28
N ALA A 64 -6.99 17.18 15.66
CA ALA A 64 -6.38 15.88 15.83
C ALA A 64 -7.06 14.85 14.93
N TYR A 65 -6.33 13.79 14.61
CA TYR A 65 -6.77 12.74 13.74
C TYR A 65 -6.65 11.40 14.46
N GLN A 66 -7.61 10.51 14.23
CA GLN A 66 -7.54 9.18 14.81
C GLN A 66 -6.39 8.40 14.16
N VAL A 67 -5.53 7.83 15.00
CA VAL A 67 -4.34 7.06 14.57
C VAL A 67 -4.41 5.66 15.14
N GLN A 68 -4.11 4.69 14.29
CA GLN A 68 -4.02 3.27 14.66
C GLN A 68 -2.74 2.66 14.08
N ALA A 69 -2.05 1.82 14.86
CA ALA A 69 -0.93 1.02 14.38
C ALA A 69 -1.43 -0.34 13.92
N MET A 70 -1.07 -0.75 12.70
CA MET A 70 -1.39 -2.07 12.16
C MET A 70 -0.37 -2.45 11.08
N ALA A 71 0.05 -3.70 11.06
CA ALA A 71 0.98 -4.25 10.05
C ALA A 71 2.30 -3.45 9.90
N GLY A 72 2.81 -2.86 11.00
CA GLY A 72 4.04 -2.04 10.98
C GLY A 72 3.89 -0.63 10.46
N LEU A 73 2.67 -0.20 10.12
CA LEU A 73 2.33 1.14 9.66
C LEU A 73 1.51 1.90 10.71
N LEU A 74 1.60 3.22 10.67
CA LEU A 74 0.68 4.12 11.35
C LEU A 74 -0.36 4.61 10.35
N TRP A 75 -1.62 4.39 10.68
CA TRP A 75 -2.77 4.77 9.86
C TRP A 75 -3.47 5.97 10.49
N ALA A 76 -3.71 7.00 9.71
CA ALA A 76 -4.43 8.18 10.16
C ALA A 76 -5.71 8.36 9.34
N TYR A 77 -6.85 8.48 10.02
CA TYR A 77 -8.10 8.81 9.35
C TYR A 77 -8.24 10.32 9.21
N MET A 78 -8.33 10.79 7.95
CA MET A 78 -8.35 12.21 7.62
C MET A 78 -9.75 12.74 7.29
N GLY A 79 -10.76 11.87 7.27
CA GLY A 79 -12.14 12.20 6.90
C GLY A 79 -13.02 12.71 8.06
N PRO A 80 -14.33 12.88 7.80
CA PRO A 80 -15.31 13.26 8.83
C PRO A 80 -15.51 12.17 9.88
N LEU A 81 -15.78 12.58 11.12
CA LEU A 81 -16.12 11.66 12.20
C LEU A 81 -17.62 11.29 12.18
N PRO A 82 -18.00 10.07 12.63
CA PRO A 82 -17.15 9.01 13.18
C PRO A 82 -16.33 8.30 12.10
N ALA A 83 -15.07 8.00 12.41
CA ALA A 83 -14.21 7.27 11.50
C ALA A 83 -14.76 5.85 11.23
N PRO A 84 -14.64 5.32 10.00
CA PRO A 84 -14.81 3.90 9.74
C PRO A 84 -13.72 3.09 10.42
N LEU A 85 -13.90 1.78 10.48
CA LEU A 85 -12.88 0.87 10.96
C LEU A 85 -11.75 0.77 9.94
N LEU A 86 -10.52 0.66 10.41
CA LEU A 86 -9.38 0.33 9.56
C LEU A 86 -9.52 -1.13 9.12
N PRO A 87 -9.55 -1.42 7.80
CA PRO A 87 -9.75 -2.77 7.30
C PRO A 87 -8.71 -3.77 7.81
N ASN A 88 -9.14 -4.80 8.51
CA ASN A 88 -8.30 -5.85 9.05
C ASN A 88 -8.22 -7.03 8.07
N TYR A 89 -7.51 -6.85 6.98
CA TYR A 89 -7.33 -7.88 5.96
C TYR A 89 -6.55 -9.07 6.49
N GLU A 90 -6.99 -10.27 6.14
CA GLU A 90 -6.42 -11.55 6.56
C GLU A 90 -4.88 -11.62 6.46
N PRO A 91 -4.21 -11.10 5.41
CA PRO A 91 -2.75 -11.15 5.33
C PRO A 91 -2.02 -10.42 6.47
N PHE A 92 -2.63 -9.43 7.10
CA PHE A 92 -2.05 -8.74 8.26
C PHE A 92 -2.07 -9.58 9.54
N LEU A 93 -2.85 -10.67 9.55
CA LEU A 93 -2.98 -11.61 10.66
C LEU A 93 -2.13 -12.87 10.46
N TRP A 94 -1.48 -13.03 9.31
CA TRP A 94 -0.65 -14.21 9.06
C TRP A 94 0.57 -14.24 9.96
N GLU A 95 0.86 -15.43 10.45
CA GLU A 95 2.00 -15.71 11.31
C GLU A 95 3.16 -16.34 10.52
N ASN A 96 4.31 -16.47 11.19
CA ASN A 96 5.49 -17.15 10.63
C ASN A 96 5.97 -16.57 9.30
N GLY A 97 5.99 -15.24 9.18
CA GLY A 97 6.44 -14.58 7.97
C GLY A 97 7.37 -13.42 8.22
N PHE A 98 8.22 -13.15 7.23
CA PHE A 98 9.04 -11.95 7.17
C PHE A 98 8.26 -10.89 6.41
N ALA A 99 7.82 -9.86 7.12
CA ALA A 99 7.20 -8.69 6.53
C ALA A 99 8.23 -7.58 6.32
N GLN A 100 8.04 -6.78 5.27
CA GLN A 100 8.87 -5.61 4.97
C GLN A 100 8.05 -4.56 4.23
N ILE A 101 8.45 -3.29 4.36
CA ILE A 101 7.73 -2.16 3.80
C ILE A 101 8.67 -1.33 2.93
N VAL A 102 8.26 -1.02 1.71
CA VAL A 102 9.00 -0.16 0.80
C VAL A 102 8.16 1.05 0.42
N PHE A 103 8.77 2.22 0.50
CA PHE A 103 8.17 3.48 0.08
C PHE A 103 8.81 3.96 -1.22
N ALA A 104 8.06 4.67 -2.05
CA ALA A 104 8.59 5.39 -3.19
C ALA A 104 7.77 6.66 -3.45
N ASP A 105 8.46 7.76 -3.73
CA ASP A 105 7.82 9.02 -4.13
C ASP A 105 7.60 9.01 -5.64
N ILE A 106 6.35 9.18 -6.07
CA ILE A 106 5.93 9.07 -7.46
C ILE A 106 5.38 10.42 -7.93
N ASP A 107 6.00 10.99 -8.94
CA ASP A 107 5.67 12.30 -9.51
C ASP A 107 4.45 12.23 -10.44
N CYS A 108 3.33 11.72 -9.95
CA CYS A 108 2.06 11.74 -10.66
C CYS A 108 0.86 11.49 -9.74
N ASN A 109 -0.33 11.74 -10.27
CA ASN A 109 -1.60 11.56 -9.58
C ASN A 109 -1.85 10.08 -9.20
N TRP A 110 -2.33 9.85 -7.99
CA TRP A 110 -2.57 8.52 -7.42
C TRP A 110 -3.57 7.67 -8.22
N PHE A 111 -4.56 8.31 -8.87
CA PHE A 111 -5.62 7.58 -9.54
C PHE A 111 -5.12 6.91 -10.83
N GLN A 112 -4.19 7.54 -11.57
CA GLN A 112 -3.55 6.87 -12.70
C GLN A 112 -2.68 5.68 -12.28
N CYS A 113 -2.09 5.72 -11.08
CA CYS A 113 -1.44 4.56 -10.49
C CYS A 113 -2.45 3.46 -10.14
N GLN A 114 -3.65 3.83 -9.65
CA GLN A 114 -4.71 2.88 -9.33
C GLN A 114 -5.36 2.28 -10.58
N GLU A 115 -5.43 3.02 -11.68
CA GLU A 115 -5.89 2.49 -12.98
C GLU A 115 -5.01 1.32 -13.46
N ASN A 116 -3.70 1.37 -13.21
CA ASN A 116 -2.81 0.24 -13.46
C ASN A 116 -3.16 -0.98 -12.57
N SER A 117 -3.61 -0.77 -11.34
CA SER A 117 -3.96 -1.86 -10.42
C SER A 117 -5.11 -2.75 -10.91
N ILE A 118 -5.97 -2.27 -11.80
CA ILE A 118 -7.08 -3.02 -12.40
C ILE A 118 -6.76 -3.53 -13.81
N ASP A 119 -5.64 -3.15 -14.40
CA ASP A 119 -5.25 -3.57 -15.75
C ASP A 119 -4.46 -4.90 -15.72
N PRO A 120 -4.98 -6.01 -16.27
CA PRO A 120 -4.23 -7.25 -16.38
C PRO A 120 -3.29 -7.29 -17.60
N VAL A 121 -3.51 -6.46 -18.62
CA VAL A 121 -2.86 -6.64 -19.93
C VAL A 121 -1.46 -6.03 -19.95
N HIS A 122 -1.19 -4.98 -19.16
CA HIS A 122 0.14 -4.39 -19.07
C HIS A 122 1.21 -5.40 -18.65
N PHE A 123 0.85 -6.46 -17.87
CA PHE A 123 1.78 -7.50 -17.45
C PHE A 123 2.50 -8.17 -18.63
N GLU A 124 1.81 -8.34 -19.77
CA GLU A 124 2.39 -8.97 -20.97
C GLU A 124 3.51 -8.13 -21.57
N TRP A 125 3.32 -6.82 -21.67
CA TRP A 125 4.27 -5.94 -22.36
C TRP A 125 5.19 -5.19 -21.39
N MET A 126 4.65 -4.61 -20.34
CA MET A 126 5.41 -3.81 -19.38
C MET A 126 6.39 -4.66 -18.57
N HIS A 127 5.96 -5.83 -18.07
CA HIS A 127 6.82 -6.64 -17.22
C HIS A 127 7.53 -7.73 -17.99
N ASP A 128 6.78 -8.59 -18.68
CA ASP A 128 7.35 -9.77 -19.28
C ASP A 128 8.14 -9.44 -20.57
N ASN A 129 7.50 -8.83 -21.54
CA ASN A 129 8.16 -8.56 -22.84
C ASN A 129 9.20 -7.45 -22.77
N TRP A 130 8.99 -6.42 -21.94
CA TRP A 130 10.01 -5.41 -21.73
C TRP A 130 11.25 -6.00 -21.06
N SER A 131 11.10 -6.85 -20.04
CA SER A 131 12.22 -7.54 -19.40
C SER A 131 13.02 -8.40 -20.40
N ILE A 132 12.35 -9.11 -21.33
CA ILE A 132 13.00 -9.83 -22.43
C ILE A 132 13.85 -8.86 -23.28
N ARG A 133 13.32 -7.70 -23.60
CA ARG A 133 14.02 -6.69 -24.43
C ARG A 133 15.15 -6.01 -23.67
N LEU A 134 14.97 -5.70 -22.39
CA LEU A 134 16.05 -5.18 -21.52
C LEU A 134 17.23 -6.16 -21.45
N GLY A 135 16.96 -7.47 -21.46
CA GLY A 135 17.95 -8.52 -21.59
C GLY A 135 18.57 -8.68 -23.00
N GLY A 136 18.31 -7.73 -23.92
CA GLY A 136 18.87 -7.72 -25.29
C GLY A 136 18.26 -8.73 -26.25
N LYS A 137 17.16 -9.39 -25.89
CA LYS A 137 16.47 -10.38 -26.72
C LYS A 137 15.30 -9.73 -27.48
N THR A 138 15.00 -10.24 -28.68
CA THR A 138 13.86 -9.80 -29.52
C THR A 138 12.72 -10.83 -29.57
N GLY A 139 12.74 -11.79 -28.70
CA GLY A 139 11.77 -12.87 -28.55
C GLY A 139 12.44 -14.18 -28.11
N PRO A 140 11.69 -15.27 -27.98
CA PRO A 140 10.23 -15.30 -28.09
C PRO A 140 9.56 -14.44 -27.00
N TYR A 141 8.42 -13.85 -27.33
CA TYR A 141 7.63 -13.09 -26.38
C TYR A 141 6.81 -14.02 -25.45
N THR A 142 6.37 -13.46 -24.31
CA THR A 142 5.51 -14.19 -23.37
C THR A 142 4.18 -14.58 -24.03
N PRO A 143 3.51 -15.64 -23.56
CA PRO A 143 2.17 -15.99 -24.00
C PRO A 143 1.19 -14.81 -23.87
N LYS A 144 0.40 -14.58 -24.94
CA LYS A 144 -0.54 -13.45 -25.02
C LYS A 144 -1.76 -13.67 -24.15
N HIS A 145 -2.38 -12.58 -23.75
CA HIS A 145 -3.72 -12.62 -23.18
C HIS A 145 -4.76 -12.98 -24.25
N LEU A 146 -5.58 -14.00 -23.96
CA LEU A 146 -6.69 -14.44 -24.79
C LEU A 146 -8.05 -13.97 -24.27
N LYS A 147 -8.17 -13.84 -22.94
CA LYS A 147 -9.40 -13.47 -22.27
C LYS A 147 -9.10 -12.69 -21.00
N VAL A 148 -9.86 -11.61 -20.77
CA VAL A 148 -9.86 -10.85 -19.52
C VAL A 148 -11.30 -10.63 -19.07
N ASP A 149 -11.54 -10.65 -17.76
CA ASP A 149 -12.81 -10.31 -17.16
C ASP A 149 -12.61 -9.58 -15.84
N PHE A 150 -13.64 -8.87 -15.40
CA PHE A 150 -13.61 -8.04 -14.20
C PHE A 150 -14.87 -8.28 -13.39
N LYS A 151 -14.71 -8.45 -12.08
CA LYS A 151 -15.82 -8.66 -11.15
C LYS A 151 -15.72 -7.67 -10.01
N GLU A 152 -16.85 -7.14 -9.64
CA GLU A 152 -17.00 -6.33 -8.42
C GLU A 152 -17.24 -7.26 -7.22
N PHE A 153 -16.72 -6.89 -6.07
CA PHE A 153 -16.99 -7.52 -4.79
C PHE A 153 -16.96 -6.47 -3.68
N GLU A 154 -17.28 -6.85 -2.46
CA GLU A 154 -17.52 -5.94 -1.32
C GLU A 154 -16.38 -4.92 -1.06
N TYR A 155 -15.12 -5.30 -1.35
CA TYR A 155 -13.95 -4.47 -1.05
C TYR A 155 -13.25 -3.92 -2.29
N GLY A 156 -13.87 -4.00 -3.45
CA GLY A 156 -13.31 -3.48 -4.70
C GLY A 156 -13.61 -4.34 -5.91
N TYR A 157 -12.58 -4.59 -6.69
CA TYR A 157 -12.69 -5.31 -7.96
C TYR A 157 -11.64 -6.41 -8.06
N SER A 158 -11.97 -7.47 -8.79
CA SER A 158 -11.00 -8.46 -9.20
C SER A 158 -10.90 -8.52 -10.71
N TYR A 159 -9.69 -8.72 -11.23
CA TYR A 159 -9.46 -9.01 -12.62
C TYR A 159 -9.02 -10.46 -12.82
N HIS A 160 -9.51 -11.05 -13.90
CA HIS A 160 -9.30 -12.43 -14.27
C HIS A 160 -8.73 -12.51 -15.66
N ARG A 161 -7.81 -13.45 -15.92
CA ARG A 161 -7.16 -13.58 -17.23
C ARG A 161 -6.86 -15.01 -17.64
N VAL A 162 -7.00 -15.27 -18.94
CA VAL A 162 -6.50 -16.49 -19.59
C VAL A 162 -5.45 -16.07 -20.61
N LYS A 163 -4.32 -16.77 -20.63
CA LYS A 163 -3.22 -16.61 -21.58
C LYS A 163 -3.14 -17.81 -22.51
N GLU A 164 -2.32 -17.74 -23.58
CA GLU A 164 -2.12 -18.85 -24.53
C GLU A 164 -1.61 -20.17 -23.89
N ASP A 165 -0.92 -20.05 -22.75
CA ASP A 165 -0.38 -21.17 -21.97
C ASP A 165 -1.24 -21.62 -20.78
N THR A 166 -2.44 -21.02 -20.62
CA THR A 166 -3.38 -21.32 -19.53
C THR A 166 -4.80 -21.53 -20.06
N ASP A 167 -5.71 -21.95 -19.20
CA ASP A 167 -7.14 -22.11 -19.49
C ASP A 167 -8.02 -21.52 -18.37
N GLU A 168 -9.34 -21.72 -18.47
CA GLU A 168 -10.32 -21.24 -17.49
C GLU A 168 -10.30 -22.02 -16.15
N ASN A 169 -9.48 -23.05 -16.01
CA ASN A 169 -9.25 -23.74 -14.73
C ASN A 169 -8.06 -23.14 -13.97
N ASN A 170 -7.25 -22.30 -14.63
CA ASN A 170 -6.10 -21.67 -14.01
C ASN A 170 -6.55 -20.70 -12.89
N PRO A 171 -5.86 -20.65 -11.74
CA PRO A 171 -6.18 -19.72 -10.65
C PRO A 171 -6.22 -18.24 -11.04
N LEU A 172 -5.47 -17.81 -12.06
CA LEU A 172 -5.56 -16.45 -12.61
C LEU A 172 -6.94 -16.14 -13.23
N TRP A 173 -7.71 -17.20 -13.59
CA TRP A 173 -9.09 -17.05 -14.07
C TRP A 173 -10.10 -17.34 -12.97
N THR A 174 -9.92 -18.38 -12.17
CA THR A 174 -10.91 -18.81 -11.18
C THR A 174 -10.93 -17.94 -9.93
N VAL A 175 -9.76 -17.46 -9.47
CA VAL A 175 -9.58 -16.60 -8.31
C VAL A 175 -9.34 -15.14 -8.73
N GLY A 176 -8.38 -14.89 -9.63
CA GLY A 176 -8.00 -13.55 -10.07
C GLY A 176 -7.07 -12.83 -9.11
N ARG A 177 -6.91 -11.52 -9.31
CA ARG A 177 -6.17 -10.59 -8.45
C ARG A 177 -7.04 -9.39 -8.08
N ASN A 178 -6.77 -8.78 -6.94
CA ASN A 178 -7.66 -7.82 -6.33
C ASN A 178 -7.14 -6.39 -6.47
N CYS A 179 -7.95 -5.53 -7.08
CA CYS A 179 -7.84 -4.07 -7.02
C CYS A 179 -8.77 -3.62 -5.88
N LEU A 180 -8.19 -3.43 -4.69
CA LEU A 180 -8.94 -3.04 -3.50
C LEU A 180 -9.22 -1.54 -3.53
N TRP A 181 -10.44 -1.20 -3.22
CA TRP A 181 -10.92 0.17 -3.28
C TRP A 181 -10.59 0.94 -1.99
N PRO A 182 -10.23 2.26 -2.07
CA PRO A 182 -10.13 3.02 -3.32
C PRO A 182 -8.73 3.01 -3.97
N ASN A 183 -7.66 2.62 -3.28
CA ASN A 183 -6.30 2.97 -3.68
C ASN A 183 -5.27 1.85 -3.43
N MET A 184 -5.68 0.59 -3.55
CA MET A 184 -4.80 -0.55 -3.30
C MET A 184 -4.81 -1.59 -4.41
N LEU A 185 -3.67 -2.24 -4.62
CA LEU A 185 -3.54 -3.52 -5.30
C LEU A 185 -3.18 -4.60 -4.27
N PHE A 186 -3.78 -5.79 -4.40
CA PHE A 186 -3.38 -6.97 -3.64
C PHE A 186 -3.22 -8.17 -4.57
N THR A 187 -2.03 -8.77 -4.57
CA THR A 187 -1.69 -9.87 -5.47
C THR A 187 -1.54 -11.22 -4.78
N GLY A 188 -1.71 -11.27 -3.45
CA GLY A 188 -1.62 -12.45 -2.62
C GLY A 188 -0.51 -12.36 -1.57
N GLU A 189 0.69 -12.00 -1.98
CA GLU A 189 1.86 -11.86 -1.11
C GLU A 189 2.17 -10.41 -0.70
N HIS A 190 1.56 -9.41 -1.36
CA HIS A 190 1.81 -8.01 -1.02
C HIS A 190 0.60 -7.12 -1.30
N PHE A 191 0.54 -6.04 -0.53
CA PHE A 191 -0.31 -4.89 -0.77
C PHE A 191 0.53 -3.74 -1.34
N GLU A 192 -0.04 -3.03 -2.28
CA GLU A 192 0.50 -1.79 -2.79
C GLU A 192 -0.53 -0.68 -2.62
N TYR A 193 -0.19 0.33 -1.83
CA TYR A 193 -1.04 1.50 -1.59
C TYR A 193 -0.60 2.66 -2.49
N ARG A 194 -1.58 3.39 -3.01
CA ARG A 194 -1.42 4.61 -3.80
C ARG A 194 -1.90 5.77 -2.94
N VAL A 195 -1.03 6.26 -2.05
CA VAL A 195 -1.41 7.29 -1.07
C VAL A 195 -1.25 8.67 -1.71
N PRO A 196 -2.34 9.44 -1.94
CA PRO A 196 -2.23 10.78 -2.49
C PRO A 196 -1.51 11.70 -1.50
N ILE A 197 -0.47 12.40 -1.96
CA ILE A 197 0.15 13.51 -1.23
C ILE A 197 -0.57 14.81 -1.61
N ASP A 198 -0.76 15.00 -2.90
CA ASP A 198 -1.55 16.05 -3.54
C ASP A 198 -2.08 15.56 -4.91
N ASP A 199 -2.53 16.49 -5.76
CA ASP A 199 -3.09 16.15 -7.07
C ASP A 199 -2.05 15.65 -8.09
N GLU A 200 -0.76 15.85 -7.84
CA GLU A 200 0.34 15.60 -8.77
C GLU A 200 1.39 14.64 -8.22
N THR A 201 1.29 14.29 -6.93
CA THR A 201 2.26 13.41 -6.28
C THR A 201 1.60 12.32 -5.44
N THR A 202 2.22 11.14 -5.45
CA THR A 202 1.75 9.94 -4.78
C THR A 202 2.87 9.31 -3.95
N LEU A 203 2.58 8.92 -2.71
CA LEU A 203 3.43 8.00 -1.98
C LEU A 203 3.00 6.55 -2.28
N SER A 204 3.84 5.81 -2.98
CA SER A 204 3.66 4.37 -3.13
C SER A 204 4.16 3.66 -1.87
N VAL A 205 3.32 2.80 -1.30
CA VAL A 205 3.67 2.00 -0.11
C VAL A 205 3.44 0.54 -0.42
N GLY A 206 4.52 -0.22 -0.54
CA GLY A 206 4.48 -1.68 -0.70
C GLY A 206 4.65 -2.38 0.64
N TRP A 207 3.68 -3.19 1.04
CA TRP A 207 3.78 -4.08 2.19
C TRP A 207 3.86 -5.51 1.70
N PHE A 208 4.94 -6.22 2.03
CA PHE A 208 5.26 -7.56 1.56
C PHE A 208 5.28 -8.53 2.72
N PHE A 209 4.80 -9.75 2.48
CA PHE A 209 4.83 -10.86 3.42
C PHE A 209 5.38 -12.11 2.74
N ASN A 210 6.47 -12.63 3.25
CA ASN A 210 7.05 -13.89 2.82
C ASN A 210 7.06 -14.87 3.98
N ARG A 211 6.22 -15.91 3.91
CA ARG A 211 6.24 -16.94 4.92
C ARG A 211 7.60 -17.63 4.96
N VAL A 212 8.11 -17.84 6.17
CA VAL A 212 9.37 -18.59 6.34
C VAL A 212 9.16 -20.06 6.05
N PRO A 213 10.23 -20.80 5.69
CA PRO A 213 10.15 -22.25 5.56
C PRO A 213 9.67 -22.94 6.83
N LYS A 214 8.91 -24.03 6.69
CA LYS A 214 8.38 -24.83 7.82
C LYS A 214 9.43 -25.19 8.85
N GLU A 215 10.64 -25.43 8.41
CA GLU A 215 11.77 -25.82 9.28
C GLU A 215 12.24 -24.69 10.19
N LYS A 216 11.80 -23.46 9.92
CA LYS A 216 12.11 -22.26 10.70
C LYS A 216 10.97 -21.79 11.58
N GLU A 217 9.83 -22.48 11.55
CA GLU A 217 8.68 -22.16 12.43
C GLU A 217 8.89 -22.74 13.84
N PRO A 218 8.42 -22.04 14.92
CA PRO A 218 7.77 -20.74 14.88
C PRO A 218 8.74 -19.59 14.63
N PHE A 219 8.31 -18.59 13.86
CA PHE A 219 9.09 -17.40 13.55
C PHE A 219 8.34 -16.13 14.00
N GLU A 220 9.01 -15.31 14.78
CA GLU A 220 8.51 -14.01 15.21
C GLU A 220 9.44 -12.89 14.73
N GLN A 221 8.88 -11.93 14.03
CA GLN A 221 9.59 -10.75 13.60
C GLN A 221 9.38 -9.61 14.62
N LYS A 222 10.45 -9.15 15.25
CA LYS A 222 10.37 -8.11 16.31
C LYS A 222 9.97 -6.73 15.77
N SER A 223 10.34 -6.42 14.55
CA SER A 223 10.01 -5.15 13.89
C SER A 223 9.96 -5.37 12.38
N ILE A 224 9.06 -4.69 11.71
CA ILE A 224 8.96 -4.71 10.25
C ILE A 224 9.91 -3.65 9.70
N PRO A 225 10.97 -4.02 8.95
CA PRO A 225 11.90 -3.07 8.37
C PRO A 225 11.25 -2.30 7.22
N SER A 226 11.73 -1.07 7.01
CA SER A 226 11.29 -0.23 5.90
C SER A 226 12.42 0.59 5.30
N TRP A 227 12.28 0.96 4.02
CA TRP A 227 13.19 1.86 3.33
C TRP A 227 12.47 2.60 2.20
N VAL A 228 13.15 3.61 1.65
CA VAL A 228 12.69 4.30 0.44
C VAL A 228 13.40 3.71 -0.77
N SER A 229 12.64 3.22 -1.73
CA SER A 229 13.16 2.72 -3.00
C SER A 229 13.38 3.87 -3.97
N PRO A 230 14.58 4.02 -4.56
CA PRO A 230 14.81 5.03 -5.58
C PRO A 230 14.07 4.67 -6.87
N VAL A 231 13.45 5.65 -7.49
CA VAL A 231 12.78 5.50 -8.79
C VAL A 231 13.71 5.80 -9.96
N LYS A 232 14.73 6.62 -9.72
CA LYS A 232 15.78 6.99 -10.67
C LYS A 232 17.15 6.79 -10.07
N ASP A 233 18.11 6.46 -10.90
CA ASP A 233 19.51 6.41 -10.55
C ASP A 233 20.03 7.84 -10.29
N GLU A 234 20.62 8.08 -9.14
CA GLU A 234 21.05 9.41 -8.69
C GLU A 234 22.17 10.02 -9.56
N GLU A 235 23.06 9.17 -10.11
CA GLU A 235 24.20 9.66 -10.89
C GLU A 235 23.80 10.00 -12.33
N THR A 236 22.95 9.17 -12.93
CA THR A 236 22.59 9.28 -14.36
C THR A 236 21.23 9.94 -14.60
N GLY A 237 20.38 10.05 -13.58
CA GLY A 237 19.00 10.51 -13.68
C GLY A 237 18.09 9.57 -14.47
N ARG A 238 18.55 8.37 -14.82
CA ARG A 238 17.78 7.39 -15.59
C ARG A 238 16.84 6.60 -14.68
N TRP A 239 15.70 6.22 -15.23
CA TRP A 239 14.76 5.32 -14.56
C TRP A 239 15.41 3.97 -14.24
N ILE A 240 15.20 3.50 -13.02
CA ILE A 240 15.55 2.14 -12.62
C ILE A 240 14.44 1.22 -13.08
N THR A 241 14.76 0.23 -13.90
CA THR A 241 13.76 -0.68 -14.51
C THR A 241 14.06 -2.15 -14.21
N SER A 242 14.95 -2.40 -13.27
CA SER A 242 15.39 -3.75 -12.90
C SER A 242 14.34 -4.55 -12.09
N HIS A 243 13.36 -3.87 -11.52
CA HIS A 243 12.29 -4.47 -10.74
C HIS A 243 10.91 -4.13 -11.31
N VAL A 244 9.95 -5.03 -11.16
CA VAL A 244 8.59 -4.89 -11.72
C VAL A 244 7.88 -3.62 -11.23
N MET A 245 7.96 -3.30 -9.93
CA MET A 245 7.35 -2.08 -9.41
C MET A 245 7.95 -0.81 -10.03
N ASN A 246 9.27 -0.78 -10.22
CA ASN A 246 9.93 0.37 -10.86
C ASN A 246 9.54 0.51 -12.34
N GLN A 247 9.21 -0.60 -13.02
CA GLN A 247 8.67 -0.54 -14.38
C GLN A 247 7.29 0.12 -14.40
N ASP A 248 6.44 -0.16 -13.41
CA ASP A 248 5.15 0.49 -13.24
C ASP A 248 5.31 2.00 -13.01
N PHE A 249 6.26 2.41 -12.16
CA PHE A 249 6.54 3.83 -11.91
C PHE A 249 6.86 4.60 -13.19
N VAL A 250 7.63 3.98 -14.12
CA VAL A 250 7.91 4.58 -15.43
C VAL A 250 6.62 4.80 -16.24
N ALA A 251 5.71 3.81 -16.22
CA ALA A 251 4.45 3.91 -16.95
C ALA A 251 3.54 4.98 -16.34
N TRP A 252 3.45 5.02 -15.01
CA TRP A 252 2.58 5.98 -14.32
C TRP A 252 3.02 7.42 -14.55
N VAL A 253 4.29 7.72 -14.27
CA VAL A 253 4.85 9.07 -14.46
C VAL A 253 4.95 9.45 -15.94
N GLY A 254 5.14 8.46 -16.82
CA GLY A 254 5.16 8.66 -18.27
C GLY A 254 3.86 9.22 -18.87
N GLN A 255 2.74 9.14 -18.14
CA GLN A 255 1.46 9.74 -18.52
C GLN A 255 1.38 11.25 -18.18
N GLY A 256 2.39 11.80 -17.51
CA GLY A 256 2.41 13.16 -16.96
C GLY A 256 1.94 13.20 -15.49
N GLU A 257 2.13 14.36 -14.85
CA GLU A 257 1.72 14.59 -13.46
C GLU A 257 0.23 14.29 -13.25
N GLN A 258 -0.60 14.70 -14.20
CA GLN A 258 -2.01 14.33 -14.33
C GLN A 258 -2.29 13.85 -15.75
N ALA A 259 -2.72 12.61 -15.92
CA ALA A 259 -3.02 12.05 -17.23
C ALA A 259 -4.16 12.82 -17.92
N ASP A 260 -3.92 13.28 -19.15
CA ASP A 260 -4.95 13.92 -19.98
C ASP A 260 -5.91 12.87 -20.58
N ARG A 261 -6.94 12.56 -19.83
CA ARG A 261 -7.94 11.56 -20.22
C ARG A 261 -8.79 11.96 -21.43
N THR A 262 -8.71 13.22 -21.87
CA THR A 262 -9.43 13.68 -23.09
C THR A 262 -8.77 13.17 -24.37
N GLN A 263 -7.51 12.75 -24.28
CA GLN A 263 -6.73 12.22 -25.41
C GLN A 263 -6.67 10.68 -25.44
N GLU A 264 -7.31 10.01 -24.49
CA GLU A 264 -7.29 8.54 -24.40
C GLU A 264 -8.20 7.87 -25.44
N HIS A 265 -7.82 6.65 -25.80
CA HIS A 265 -8.58 5.77 -26.67
C HIS A 265 -8.70 4.39 -26.01
N LEU A 266 -9.69 4.23 -25.13
CA LEU A 266 -9.87 2.99 -24.37
C LEU A 266 -10.31 1.83 -25.27
N GLY A 267 -9.68 0.67 -25.09
CA GLY A 267 -10.01 -0.59 -25.74
C GLY A 267 -10.90 -1.48 -24.88
N ARG A 268 -11.13 -2.70 -25.34
CA ARG A 268 -11.94 -3.69 -24.60
C ARG A 268 -11.25 -4.19 -23.33
N SER A 269 -9.93 -4.19 -23.32
CA SER A 269 -9.10 -4.54 -22.15
C SER A 269 -9.30 -3.57 -20.99
N ASP A 270 -9.68 -2.32 -21.29
CA ASP A 270 -9.78 -1.24 -20.32
C ASP A 270 -11.16 -1.17 -19.63
N LYS A 271 -11.99 -2.22 -19.78
CA LYS A 271 -13.29 -2.32 -19.09
C LYS A 271 -13.14 -2.11 -17.58
N GLY A 272 -12.08 -2.67 -16.96
CA GLY A 272 -11.80 -2.49 -15.54
C GLY A 272 -11.51 -1.03 -15.18
N VAL A 273 -10.74 -0.33 -16.01
CA VAL A 273 -10.46 1.12 -15.84
C VAL A 273 -11.77 1.91 -15.88
N ALA A 274 -12.64 1.63 -16.86
CA ALA A 274 -13.94 2.29 -16.93
C ALA A 274 -14.83 2.01 -15.71
N MET A 275 -14.75 0.79 -15.13
CA MET A 275 -15.50 0.42 -13.93
C MET A 275 -15.05 1.21 -12.71
N ILE A 276 -13.75 1.30 -12.43
CA ILE A 276 -13.26 2.06 -11.27
C ILE A 276 -13.45 3.57 -11.44
N ARG A 277 -13.37 4.11 -12.66
CA ARG A 277 -13.72 5.52 -12.93
C ARG A 277 -15.18 5.82 -12.61
N LYS A 278 -16.08 4.92 -13.01
CA LYS A 278 -17.49 5.05 -12.66
C LYS A 278 -17.70 5.00 -11.16
N GLN A 279 -17.10 4.02 -10.48
CA GLN A 279 -17.19 3.87 -9.03
C GLN A 279 -16.72 5.13 -8.29
N PHE A 280 -15.66 5.76 -8.77
CA PHE A 280 -15.16 6.98 -8.17
C PHE A 280 -16.22 8.10 -8.17
N PHE A 281 -16.95 8.27 -9.27
CA PHE A 281 -18.06 9.23 -9.35
C PHE A 281 -19.27 8.80 -8.51
N ASP A 282 -19.63 7.51 -8.53
CA ASP A 282 -20.71 6.97 -7.72
C ASP A 282 -20.45 7.20 -6.22
N ASP A 283 -19.22 7.02 -5.76
CA ASP A 283 -18.82 7.28 -4.37
C ASP A 283 -18.83 8.77 -4.01
N MET A 284 -18.41 9.64 -4.92
CA MET A 284 -18.52 11.09 -4.71
C MET A 284 -19.98 11.50 -4.49
N GLU A 285 -20.90 11.00 -5.31
CA GLU A 285 -22.34 11.23 -5.16
C GLU A 285 -22.89 10.62 -3.87
N ALA A 286 -22.42 9.41 -3.46
CA ALA A 286 -22.81 8.79 -2.20
C ALA A 286 -22.39 9.64 -1.00
N ILE A 287 -21.16 10.13 -0.99
CA ILE A 287 -20.64 11.01 0.07
C ILE A 287 -21.45 12.33 0.14
N GLU A 288 -21.82 12.92 -1.00
CA GLU A 288 -22.66 14.12 -1.04
C GLU A 288 -24.06 13.88 -0.44
N ARG A 289 -24.58 12.65 -0.55
CA ARG A 289 -25.83 12.24 0.08
C ARG A 289 -25.67 11.85 1.57
N GLY A 290 -24.44 11.85 2.09
CA GLY A 290 -24.12 11.42 3.46
C GLY A 290 -24.10 9.89 3.63
N GLU A 291 -23.94 9.16 2.54
CA GLU A 291 -23.80 7.69 2.51
C GLU A 291 -22.31 7.31 2.54
N ASP A 292 -22.02 6.09 2.96
CA ASP A 292 -20.65 5.57 2.94
C ASP A 292 -20.22 5.20 1.50
N PRO A 293 -19.00 5.51 1.08
CA PRO A 293 -18.45 5.02 -0.17
C PRO A 293 -18.16 3.51 -0.09
N MET A 294 -17.91 2.90 -1.25
CA MET A 294 -17.54 1.48 -1.36
C MET A 294 -16.40 1.12 -0.40
N ALA A 295 -16.42 -0.12 0.09
CA ALA A 295 -15.42 -0.69 1.01
C ALA A 295 -15.30 -0.01 2.38
N THR A 296 -16.24 0.85 2.76
CA THR A 296 -16.31 1.44 4.11
C THR A 296 -16.82 0.41 5.12
N ILE A 297 -16.06 0.14 6.16
CA ILE A 297 -16.36 -0.87 7.18
C ILE A 297 -16.74 -0.19 8.48
N ARG A 298 -17.92 -0.55 9.05
CA ARG A 298 -18.42 -0.05 10.32
C ARG A 298 -18.82 -1.13 11.31
N ASP A 299 -18.98 -2.37 10.82
CA ASP A 299 -19.31 -3.52 11.67
C ASP A 299 -18.03 -4.19 12.17
N GLU A 300 -17.82 -4.17 13.49
CA GLU A 300 -16.65 -4.77 14.14
C GLU A 300 -16.52 -6.27 13.87
N LYS A 301 -17.65 -6.99 13.72
CA LYS A 301 -17.63 -8.43 13.44
C LYS A 301 -17.13 -8.74 12.04
N LEU A 302 -17.52 -7.92 11.06
CA LEU A 302 -17.02 -8.05 9.70
C LEU A 302 -15.52 -7.71 9.63
N ASN A 303 -15.05 -6.86 10.54
CA ASN A 303 -13.65 -6.43 10.61
C ASN A 303 -12.75 -7.31 11.48
N GLU A 304 -13.25 -8.38 12.10
CA GLU A 304 -12.39 -9.29 12.86
C GLU A 304 -11.32 -9.94 11.98
N CYS A 305 -11.71 -10.35 10.76
CA CYS A 305 -10.81 -10.86 9.72
C CYS A 305 -11.49 -10.77 8.36
N ILE A 306 -11.00 -9.89 7.50
CA ILE A 306 -11.53 -9.73 6.15
C ILE A 306 -10.78 -10.69 5.22
N GLU A 307 -11.47 -11.75 4.81
CA GLU A 307 -10.94 -12.70 3.84
C GLU A 307 -10.94 -12.11 2.43
N LEU A 308 -9.82 -12.30 1.72
CA LEU A 308 -9.65 -11.89 0.33
C LEU A 308 -9.52 -13.12 -0.59
N PRO A 309 -9.93 -13.03 -1.86
CA PRO A 309 -9.57 -14.03 -2.86
C PRO A 309 -8.05 -14.06 -3.06
N ILE A 310 -7.41 -15.17 -2.75
CA ILE A 310 -5.94 -15.33 -2.76
C ILE A 310 -5.55 -16.56 -3.55
N ILE A 311 -4.74 -16.38 -4.59
CA ILE A 311 -4.13 -17.48 -5.34
C ILE A 311 -3.11 -18.18 -4.45
N GLY A 312 -3.27 -19.49 -4.23
CA GLY A 312 -2.34 -20.28 -3.43
C GLY A 312 -2.35 -19.91 -1.93
N LYS A 313 -3.50 -19.51 -1.40
CA LYS A 313 -3.69 -19.16 0.02
C LYS A 313 -3.10 -20.21 0.97
N GLU A 314 -3.21 -21.47 0.62
CA GLU A 314 -2.69 -22.61 1.40
C GLU A 314 -1.18 -22.52 1.67
N VAL A 315 -0.42 -21.90 0.78
CA VAL A 315 1.04 -21.73 0.97
C VAL A 315 1.33 -20.70 2.05
N PHE A 316 0.56 -19.62 2.08
CA PHE A 316 0.71 -18.58 3.10
C PHE A 316 0.22 -19.04 4.47
N VAL A 317 -0.78 -19.91 4.51
CA VAL A 317 -1.34 -20.45 5.77
C VAL A 317 -0.56 -21.66 6.28
N ASN A 318 -0.20 -22.60 5.39
CA ASN A 318 0.41 -23.88 5.77
C ASN A 318 1.93 -23.90 5.62
N GLY A 319 2.51 -22.93 4.91
CA GLY A 319 3.94 -22.85 4.61
C GLY A 319 4.44 -23.89 3.60
N MET A 320 5.67 -23.71 3.15
CA MET A 320 6.43 -24.59 2.27
C MET A 320 7.77 -24.93 2.94
N THR A 321 8.44 -26.00 2.49
CA THR A 321 9.83 -26.29 2.87
C THR A 321 10.79 -25.37 2.14
N THR A 322 12.04 -25.24 2.63
CA THR A 322 13.09 -24.50 1.93
C THR A 322 13.30 -25.03 0.52
N GLU A 323 13.27 -26.35 0.33
CA GLU A 323 13.44 -26.99 -0.98
C GLU A 323 12.33 -26.60 -1.95
N GLU A 324 11.07 -26.60 -1.50
CA GLU A 324 9.91 -26.17 -2.31
C GLU A 324 9.97 -24.69 -2.68
N ILE A 325 10.44 -23.83 -1.78
CA ILE A 325 10.58 -22.39 -2.04
C ILE A 325 11.72 -22.12 -3.03
N VAL A 326 12.91 -22.68 -2.79
CA VAL A 326 14.13 -22.38 -3.54
C VAL A 326 14.17 -23.11 -4.88
N ASN A 327 13.82 -24.39 -4.89
CA ASN A 327 13.91 -25.24 -6.09
C ASN A 327 12.58 -25.44 -6.80
N GLY A 328 11.47 -24.94 -6.23
CA GLY A 328 10.16 -25.03 -6.89
C GLY A 328 10.15 -24.23 -8.20
N ASP A 329 9.54 -24.82 -9.23
CA ASP A 329 9.28 -24.20 -10.54
C ASP A 329 7.84 -23.74 -10.69
N GLY A 330 7.05 -23.87 -9.63
CA GLY A 330 5.65 -23.44 -9.60
C GLY A 330 5.49 -21.92 -9.69
N GLN A 331 4.34 -21.48 -10.21
CA GLN A 331 4.01 -20.07 -10.37
C GLN A 331 4.23 -19.26 -9.08
N LEU A 332 3.87 -19.82 -7.92
CA LEU A 332 3.95 -19.14 -6.64
C LEU A 332 5.41 -18.97 -6.17
N SER A 333 6.26 -20.01 -6.31
CA SER A 333 7.68 -19.93 -6.01
C SER A 333 8.37 -18.85 -6.86
N ASN A 334 8.05 -18.76 -8.14
CA ASN A 334 8.59 -17.75 -9.04
C ASN A 334 8.13 -16.34 -8.66
N VAL A 335 6.87 -16.17 -8.24
CA VAL A 335 6.34 -14.89 -7.76
C VAL A 335 7.04 -14.46 -6.47
N MET A 336 7.19 -15.34 -5.49
CA MET A 336 7.91 -15.06 -4.25
C MET A 336 9.35 -14.62 -4.51
N LYS A 337 10.09 -15.28 -5.41
CA LYS A 337 11.45 -14.89 -5.79
C LYS A 337 11.49 -13.53 -6.49
N ARG A 338 10.52 -13.24 -7.36
CA ARG A 338 10.46 -12.00 -8.13
C ARG A 338 10.27 -10.76 -7.25
N PHE A 339 9.51 -10.90 -6.15
CA PHE A 339 9.23 -9.80 -5.22
C PHE A 339 10.11 -9.81 -3.96
N ALA A 340 11.03 -10.78 -3.85
CA ALA A 340 11.87 -10.95 -2.67
C ALA A 340 12.77 -9.74 -2.40
N PHE A 341 13.39 -9.21 -3.46
CA PHE A 341 14.37 -8.15 -3.37
C PHE A 341 13.90 -6.93 -4.14
N GLN A 342 13.72 -5.84 -3.41
CA GLN A 342 13.27 -4.56 -3.94
C GLN A 342 14.46 -3.63 -4.19
N VAL A 343 14.30 -2.69 -5.11
CA VAL A 343 15.33 -1.68 -5.39
C VAL A 343 15.65 -0.87 -4.14
N GLY A 344 16.95 -0.64 -3.92
CA GLY A 344 17.42 0.15 -2.78
C GLY A 344 17.31 -0.53 -1.41
N GLN A 345 16.94 -1.82 -1.37
CA GLN A 345 16.87 -2.56 -0.10
C GLN A 345 18.24 -2.58 0.58
N PRO A 346 18.34 -2.12 1.85
CA PRO A 346 19.59 -2.12 2.61
C PRO A 346 20.14 -3.52 2.83
N ASP A 347 21.48 -3.68 2.81
CA ASP A 347 22.14 -4.98 2.93
C ASP A 347 21.77 -5.75 4.21
N HIS A 348 21.60 -5.05 5.33
CA HIS A 348 21.20 -5.70 6.58
C HIS A 348 19.76 -6.23 6.54
N ILE A 349 18.86 -5.61 5.76
CA ILE A 349 17.49 -6.10 5.53
C ILE A 349 17.52 -7.28 4.56
N LYS A 350 18.32 -7.22 3.49
CA LYS A 350 18.54 -8.35 2.58
C LYS A 350 19.01 -9.58 3.34
N GLN A 351 20.04 -9.42 4.17
CA GLN A 351 20.60 -10.52 4.96
C GLN A 351 19.55 -11.10 5.93
N ALA A 352 18.79 -10.24 6.62
CA ALA A 352 17.74 -10.70 7.52
C ALA A 352 16.63 -11.44 6.77
N PHE A 353 16.27 -10.98 5.57
CA PHE A 353 15.31 -11.65 4.69
C PHE A 353 15.83 -13.02 4.23
N GLU A 354 17.07 -13.10 3.73
CA GLU A 354 17.71 -14.35 3.32
C GLU A 354 17.80 -15.35 4.48
N ASP A 355 18.20 -14.87 5.66
CA ASP A 355 18.28 -15.70 6.86
C ASP A 355 16.91 -16.23 7.28
N ALA A 356 15.85 -15.43 7.14
CA ALA A 356 14.50 -15.83 7.47
C ALA A 356 13.89 -16.78 6.44
N THR A 357 13.98 -16.47 5.15
CA THR A 357 13.23 -17.16 4.10
C THR A 357 14.04 -18.25 3.38
N GLY A 358 15.37 -18.16 3.36
CA GLY A 358 16.24 -19.00 2.55
C GLY A 358 16.31 -18.62 1.07
N ILE A 359 15.53 -17.60 0.65
CA ILE A 359 15.59 -17.05 -0.71
C ILE A 359 16.82 -16.17 -0.82
N LYS A 360 17.63 -16.36 -1.86
CA LYS A 360 18.83 -15.55 -2.12
C LYS A 360 18.63 -14.72 -3.37
N GLN A 361 19.26 -13.53 -3.38
CA GLN A 361 19.33 -12.72 -4.59
C GLN A 361 20.19 -13.48 -5.62
N GLU A 362 19.66 -13.63 -6.83
CA GLU A 362 20.45 -14.16 -7.96
C GLU A 362 21.39 -13.03 -8.45
N ASP A 363 22.66 -13.39 -8.76
CA ASP A 363 23.68 -12.47 -9.26
C ASP A 363 23.36 -11.91 -10.67
#